data_d5fb649d7d38800f26bafa81fdcadf25
#
_entry.id   d5fb649d7d38800f26bafa81fdcadf25
#
_cell.length_a   1.000
_cell.length_b   1.000
_cell.length_c   1.000
_cell.angle_alpha   90.00
_cell.angle_beta   90.00
_cell.angle_gamma   90.00
#
_symmetry.space_group_name_H-M   'P 1'
#
loop_
_entity.id
_entity.type
_entity.pdbx_description
1 polymer ?
#
loop_
_entity_poly.entity_id
_entity_poly.type
_entity_poly.pdbx_seq_one_letter_code
_entity_poly.pdbx_strand_id
1 'polypeptide(L)'
;TRNLAGDLCHGGSFDVHAKYIGPLSRFSPSPLEEIENGHPKNTQYSIVAILSGLEPQRTLFERQILQRFAGSSDSVLLVRGKPSTPHTIIHMGNITIVPHITDEDLQKAMQYATTIISRSGYSTIMDLASLELLHKADFYATPGQSEQEYLAYLHRH
;
A
#
# COMPACT_ATOMS: atom_id res chain seq x y z
N THR A 1 9.12 -20.34 -1.28
CA THR A 1 8.28 -19.21 -1.78
C THR A 1 7.27 -18.90 -0.70
N ARG A 2 7.20 -17.66 -0.21
CA ARG A 2 6.25 -17.27 0.83
C ARG A 2 4.84 -17.34 0.25
N ASN A 3 3.91 -18.05 0.92
CA ASN A 3 2.52 -18.08 0.53
C ASN A 3 1.83 -16.76 0.91
N LEU A 4 1.57 -15.90 -0.08
CA LEU A 4 0.98 -14.58 0.14
C LEU A 4 -0.55 -14.59 0.28
N ALA A 5 -1.19 -15.64 -0.20
CA ALA A 5 -2.66 -15.77 -0.24
C ALA A 5 -3.20 -16.77 0.79
N GLY A 6 -2.33 -17.46 1.53
CA GLY A 6 -2.76 -18.50 2.45
C GLY A 6 -3.63 -19.55 1.78
N ASP A 7 -4.77 -19.84 2.38
CA ASP A 7 -5.72 -20.86 1.89
C ASP A 7 -6.52 -20.41 0.66
N LEU A 8 -6.50 -19.13 0.30
CA LEU A 8 -7.23 -18.62 -0.88
C LEU A 8 -6.72 -19.21 -2.21
N CYS A 9 -5.45 -19.62 -2.27
CA CYS A 9 -4.83 -20.16 -3.48
C CYS A 9 -4.36 -21.60 -3.36
N HIS A 10 -4.48 -22.23 -2.19
CA HIS A 10 -3.94 -23.55 -1.91
C HIS A 10 -5.03 -24.45 -1.32
N GLY A 11 -5.07 -25.70 -1.74
CA GLY A 11 -6.00 -26.72 -1.18
C GLY A 11 -7.16 -27.10 -2.09
N GLY A 12 -7.31 -26.52 -3.28
CA GLY A 12 -8.25 -26.97 -4.30
C GLY A 12 -7.67 -28.06 -5.19
N SER A 13 -8.47 -29.07 -5.58
CA SER A 13 -8.14 -29.95 -6.71
C SER A 13 -8.47 -29.19 -7.99
N PHE A 14 -7.47 -28.96 -8.83
CA PHE A 14 -7.68 -28.36 -10.15
C PHE A 14 -7.76 -29.49 -11.19
N ASP A 15 -8.79 -29.48 -12.03
CA ASP A 15 -8.93 -30.43 -13.17
C ASP A 15 -7.97 -30.09 -14.33
N VAL A 16 -7.13 -29.07 -14.17
CA VAL A 16 -6.17 -28.58 -15.15
C VAL A 16 -4.78 -28.50 -14.54
N HIS A 17 -3.74 -28.58 -15.40
CA HIS A 17 -2.37 -28.34 -14.99
C HIS A 17 -2.19 -26.87 -14.58
N ALA A 18 -2.22 -26.60 -13.26
CA ALA A 18 -1.98 -25.27 -12.71
C ALA A 18 -0.49 -25.12 -12.33
N LYS A 19 0.10 -23.94 -12.66
CA LYS A 19 1.47 -23.60 -12.28
C LYS A 19 1.46 -22.28 -11.52
N TYR A 20 2.03 -22.28 -10.32
CA TYR A 20 2.23 -21.06 -9.56
C TYR A 20 3.42 -20.29 -10.15
N ILE A 21 3.19 -19.05 -10.58
CA ILE A 21 4.20 -18.19 -11.22
C ILE A 21 4.82 -17.18 -10.25
N GLY A 22 4.39 -17.16 -8.99
CA GLY A 22 4.82 -16.21 -7.98
C GLY A 22 4.04 -14.88 -8.02
N PRO A 23 4.49 -13.87 -7.25
CA PRO A 23 3.86 -12.56 -7.23
C PRO A 23 3.94 -11.87 -8.60
N LEU A 24 2.84 -11.27 -9.03
CA LEU A 24 2.79 -10.37 -10.17
C LEU A 24 2.74 -8.94 -9.65
N SER A 25 3.77 -8.15 -9.92
CA SER A 25 3.86 -6.76 -9.48
C SER A 25 4.26 -5.86 -10.63
N ARG A 26 3.78 -4.63 -10.61
CA ARG A 26 4.23 -3.54 -11.48
C ARG A 26 5.57 -2.95 -11.03
N PHE A 27 5.98 -3.24 -9.80
CA PHE A 27 7.24 -2.77 -9.25
C PHE A 27 8.32 -3.83 -9.39
N SER A 28 9.56 -3.35 -9.61
CA SER A 28 10.77 -4.16 -9.52
C SER A 28 11.62 -3.68 -8.35
N PRO A 29 12.28 -4.59 -7.61
CA PRO A 29 13.24 -4.19 -6.60
C PRO A 29 14.28 -3.26 -7.23
N SER A 30 14.37 -2.03 -6.74
CA SER A 30 15.42 -1.08 -7.12
C SER A 30 16.29 -0.85 -5.90
N PRO A 31 17.62 -0.78 -6.06
CA PRO A 31 18.49 -0.37 -4.96
C PRO A 31 18.01 0.98 -4.43
N LEU A 32 17.94 1.12 -3.11
CA LEU A 32 17.75 2.42 -2.49
C LEU A 32 18.89 3.33 -2.97
N GLU A 33 18.55 4.51 -3.49
CA GLU A 33 19.56 5.53 -3.79
C GLU A 33 20.40 5.77 -2.53
N GLU A 34 21.71 5.92 -2.72
CA GLU A 34 22.72 5.95 -1.64
C GLU A 34 22.32 6.91 -0.51
N ILE A 35 22.47 6.41 0.71
CA ILE A 35 22.30 7.16 1.94
C ILE A 35 23.51 8.12 2.06
N GLU A 36 23.33 9.41 1.77
CA GLU A 36 24.32 10.42 2.15
C GLU A 36 24.17 10.74 3.64
N ASN A 37 25.23 10.52 4.40
CA ASN A 37 25.33 10.83 5.84
C ASN A 37 24.37 10.09 6.77
N GLY A 38 23.95 8.85 6.45
CA GLY A 38 23.13 8.02 7.34
C GLY A 38 21.64 8.40 7.39
N HIS A 39 21.22 9.42 6.61
CA HIS A 39 19.83 9.79 6.43
C HIS A 39 19.47 9.75 4.95
N PRO A 40 18.36 9.09 4.56
CA PRO A 40 17.90 9.14 3.19
C PRO A 40 17.54 10.58 2.84
N LYS A 41 18.08 11.09 1.74
CA LYS A 41 17.87 12.47 1.25
C LYS A 41 16.40 12.85 1.02
N ASN A 42 15.47 11.92 1.17
CA ASN A 42 14.09 12.11 0.75
C ASN A 42 13.05 11.46 1.69
N THR A 43 13.28 11.47 3.02
CA THR A 43 12.25 11.10 4.00
C THR A 43 11.21 12.21 4.13
N GLN A 44 10.48 12.47 3.04
CA GLN A 44 9.45 13.51 3.07
C GLN A 44 8.24 13.05 3.91
N TYR A 45 7.95 11.75 3.94
CA TYR A 45 6.78 11.20 4.61
C TYR A 45 7.13 9.98 5.47
N SER A 46 6.73 10.00 6.74
CA SER A 46 6.84 8.84 7.63
C SER A 46 5.76 7.81 7.35
N ILE A 47 4.60 8.25 6.85
CA ILE A 47 3.46 7.39 6.52
C ILE A 47 3.05 7.62 5.07
N VAL A 48 2.84 6.53 4.33
CA VAL A 48 2.24 6.54 2.99
C VAL A 48 0.92 5.78 3.03
N ALA A 49 -0.18 6.48 2.82
CA ALA A 49 -1.52 5.90 2.73
C ALA A 49 -1.97 5.81 1.28
N ILE A 50 -2.26 4.58 0.81
CA ILE A 50 -2.65 4.30 -0.57
C ILE A 50 -4.11 3.89 -0.59
N LEU A 51 -4.96 4.73 -1.19
CA LEU A 51 -6.36 4.43 -1.33
C LEU A 51 -6.64 3.67 -2.62
N SER A 52 -7.47 2.67 -2.52
CA SER A 52 -7.93 1.85 -3.64
C SER A 52 -9.38 1.41 -3.44
N GLY A 53 -9.94 0.77 -4.46
CA GLY A 53 -11.30 0.22 -4.40
C GLY A 53 -12.37 1.21 -4.87
N LEU A 54 -13.61 0.75 -4.78
CA LEU A 54 -14.79 1.46 -5.28
C LEU A 54 -15.34 2.46 -4.25
N GLU A 55 -16.09 3.44 -4.75
CA GLU A 55 -16.91 4.29 -3.90
C GLU A 55 -18.11 3.51 -3.35
N PRO A 56 -18.62 3.81 -2.14
CA PRO A 56 -18.17 4.87 -1.22
C PRO A 56 -17.00 4.44 -0.31
N GLN A 57 -16.55 3.19 -0.37
CA GLN A 57 -15.57 2.63 0.57
C GLN A 57 -14.20 3.35 0.54
N ARG A 58 -13.80 3.84 -0.64
CA ARG A 58 -12.57 4.62 -0.78
C ARG A 58 -12.69 5.97 -0.04
N THR A 59 -13.79 6.69 -0.22
CA THR A 59 -14.04 7.97 0.47
C THR A 59 -14.16 7.77 1.99
N LEU A 60 -14.79 6.69 2.45
CA LEU A 60 -14.88 6.37 3.87
C LEU A 60 -13.48 6.09 4.46
N PHE A 61 -12.65 5.36 3.73
CA PHE A 61 -11.29 5.07 4.17
C PHE A 61 -10.43 6.35 4.19
N GLU A 62 -10.55 7.24 3.20
CA GLU A 62 -9.91 8.55 3.22
C GLU A 62 -10.24 9.32 4.50
N ARG A 63 -11.53 9.40 4.86
CA ARG A 63 -11.96 10.07 6.09
C ARG A 63 -11.34 9.47 7.36
N GLN A 64 -11.25 8.15 7.43
CA GLN A 64 -10.62 7.46 8.56
C GLN A 64 -9.13 7.83 8.69
N ILE A 65 -8.39 7.87 7.57
CA ILE A 65 -6.97 8.28 7.57
C ILE A 65 -6.82 9.73 8.00
N LEU A 66 -7.64 10.64 7.43
CA LEU A 66 -7.61 12.05 7.80
C LEU A 66 -7.90 12.27 9.28
N GLN A 67 -8.91 11.58 9.84
CA GLN A 67 -9.24 11.68 11.27
C GLN A 67 -8.13 11.12 12.16
N ARG A 68 -7.51 10.00 11.77
CA ARG A 68 -6.46 9.34 12.55
C ARG A 68 -5.20 10.19 12.67
N PHE A 69 -4.82 10.88 11.59
CA PHE A 69 -3.52 11.56 11.50
C PHE A 69 -3.61 13.09 11.54
N ALA A 70 -4.80 13.69 11.57
CA ALA A 70 -4.95 15.14 11.70
C ALA A 70 -4.25 15.65 12.96
N GLY A 71 -3.25 16.51 12.79
CA GLY A 71 -2.48 17.09 13.90
C GLY A 71 -1.52 16.12 14.61
N SER A 72 -1.27 14.92 14.07
CA SER A 72 -0.20 14.06 14.57
C SER A 72 1.18 14.64 14.21
N SER A 73 2.23 14.10 14.84
CA SER A 73 3.62 14.44 14.52
C SER A 73 4.10 13.76 13.22
N ASP A 74 3.34 12.81 12.69
CA ASP A 74 3.69 12.08 11.49
C ASP A 74 3.48 12.93 10.24
N SER A 75 4.43 12.89 9.30
CA SER A 75 4.24 13.42 7.96
C SER A 75 3.58 12.36 7.08
N VAL A 76 2.41 12.67 6.52
CA VAL A 76 1.57 11.70 5.80
C VAL A 76 1.44 12.08 4.34
N LEU A 77 1.73 11.13 3.43
CA LEU A 77 1.34 11.18 2.02
C LEU A 77 0.10 10.33 1.83
N LEU A 78 -1.00 10.94 1.38
CA LEU A 78 -2.24 10.24 1.04
C LEU A 78 -2.45 10.26 -0.48
N VAL A 79 -2.35 9.08 -1.10
CA VAL A 79 -2.55 8.86 -2.53
C VAL A 79 -3.96 8.33 -2.79
N ARG A 80 -4.80 9.13 -3.45
CA ARG A 80 -6.24 8.83 -3.63
C ARG A 80 -6.53 7.73 -4.65
N GLY A 81 -5.57 7.38 -5.54
CA GLY A 81 -5.80 6.42 -6.62
C GLY A 81 -6.83 6.90 -7.65
N LYS A 82 -6.83 8.19 -7.99
CA LYS A 82 -7.73 8.83 -8.96
C LYS A 82 -6.97 9.41 -10.16
N PRO A 83 -6.48 8.59 -11.09
CA PRO A 83 -5.62 9.07 -12.20
C PRO A 83 -6.32 10.01 -13.18
N SER A 84 -7.65 9.91 -13.31
CA SER A 84 -8.45 10.77 -14.19
C SER A 84 -8.80 12.13 -13.59
N THR A 85 -8.38 12.41 -12.36
CA THR A 85 -8.65 13.68 -11.69
C THR A 85 -7.49 14.65 -11.96
N PRO A 86 -7.73 15.98 -12.12
CA PRO A 86 -6.64 16.95 -12.24
C PRO A 86 -5.63 16.80 -11.10
N HIS A 87 -4.33 16.93 -11.43
CA HIS A 87 -3.26 16.78 -10.46
C HIS A 87 -3.18 18.00 -9.55
N THR A 88 -4.09 18.05 -8.55
CA THR A 88 -4.10 19.09 -7.53
C THR A 88 -3.60 18.51 -6.22
N ILE A 89 -2.52 19.06 -5.71
CA ILE A 89 -1.96 18.70 -4.39
C ILE A 89 -2.66 19.54 -3.34
N ILE A 90 -3.13 18.89 -2.27
CA ILE A 90 -3.79 19.53 -1.14
C ILE A 90 -2.93 19.29 0.11
N HIS A 91 -2.60 20.37 0.82
CA HIS A 91 -1.90 20.30 2.10
C HIS A 91 -2.88 20.58 3.24
N MET A 92 -3.01 19.64 4.18
CA MET A 92 -3.82 19.77 5.39
C MET A 92 -2.95 19.54 6.61
N GLY A 93 -2.28 20.58 7.10
CA GLY A 93 -1.32 20.47 8.19
C GLY A 93 -0.17 19.51 7.83
N ASN A 94 -0.09 18.39 8.54
CA ASN A 94 0.92 17.34 8.35
C ASN A 94 0.57 16.33 7.24
N ILE A 95 -0.57 16.48 6.57
CA ILE A 95 -1.04 15.54 5.53
C ILE A 95 -0.95 16.21 4.16
N THR A 96 -0.25 15.57 3.24
CA THR A 96 -0.23 15.92 1.81
C THR A 96 -1.11 14.94 1.05
N ILE A 97 -2.09 15.43 0.33
CA ILE A 97 -3.06 14.64 -0.43
C ILE A 97 -2.81 14.85 -1.92
N VAL A 98 -2.64 13.75 -2.65
CA VAL A 98 -2.47 13.76 -4.10
C VAL A 98 -3.50 12.84 -4.77
N PRO A 99 -4.05 13.21 -5.94
CA PRO A 99 -5.00 12.36 -6.65
C PRO A 99 -4.34 11.07 -7.14
N HIS A 100 -3.12 11.17 -7.65
CA HIS A 100 -2.26 10.07 -8.09
C HIS A 100 -0.81 10.53 -8.15
N ILE A 101 0.12 9.58 -8.21
CA ILE A 101 1.54 9.80 -8.48
C ILE A 101 2.04 8.71 -9.42
N THR A 102 3.23 8.87 -9.98
CA THR A 102 3.84 7.85 -10.83
C THR A 102 4.18 6.61 -10.02
N ASP A 103 4.33 5.46 -10.67
CA ASP A 103 4.74 4.23 -9.99
C ASP A 103 6.15 4.37 -9.39
N GLU A 104 7.04 5.10 -10.06
CA GLU A 104 8.39 5.37 -9.54
C GLU A 104 8.36 6.21 -8.26
N ASP A 105 7.58 7.30 -8.24
CA ASP A 105 7.46 8.16 -7.05
C ASP A 105 6.76 7.42 -5.91
N LEU A 106 5.76 6.57 -6.22
CA LEU A 106 5.09 5.75 -5.22
C LEU A 106 6.04 4.73 -4.61
N GLN A 107 6.85 4.05 -5.45
CA GLN A 107 7.85 3.10 -4.99
C GLN A 107 8.85 3.78 -4.04
N LYS A 108 9.41 4.92 -4.43
CA LYS A 108 10.31 5.71 -3.58
C LYS A 108 9.65 6.10 -2.27
N ALA A 109 8.43 6.65 -2.31
CA ALA A 109 7.70 7.04 -1.10
C ALA A 109 7.50 5.85 -0.15
N MET A 110 7.10 4.68 -0.65
CA MET A 110 6.93 3.46 0.15
C MET A 110 8.25 2.95 0.74
N GLN A 111 9.34 3.00 -0.03
CA GLN A 111 10.65 2.54 0.44
C GLN A 111 11.16 3.35 1.63
N TYR A 112 10.94 4.67 1.62
CA TYR A 112 11.39 5.55 2.70
C TYR A 112 10.41 5.67 3.87
N ALA A 113 9.12 5.38 3.68
CA ALA A 113 8.15 5.41 4.75
C ALA A 113 8.47 4.39 5.86
N THR A 114 8.09 4.71 7.08
CA THR A 114 8.10 3.77 8.21
C THR A 114 6.86 2.88 8.22
N THR A 115 5.73 3.43 7.75
CA THR A 115 4.44 2.72 7.70
C THR A 115 3.75 2.95 6.37
N ILE A 116 3.21 1.88 5.80
CA ILE A 116 2.41 1.89 4.57
C ILE A 116 1.00 1.44 4.92
N ILE A 117 0.03 2.32 4.73
CA ILE A 117 -1.39 2.05 5.02
C ILE A 117 -2.13 1.79 3.72
N SER A 118 -2.84 0.67 3.63
CA SER A 118 -3.63 0.35 2.44
C SER A 118 -4.76 -0.63 2.73
N ARG A 119 -5.63 -0.84 1.74
CA ARG A 119 -6.52 -1.99 1.73
C ARG A 119 -5.72 -3.28 1.53
N SER A 120 -6.18 -4.37 2.15
CA SER A 120 -5.58 -5.71 2.07
C SER A 120 -5.95 -6.43 0.76
N GLY A 121 -5.93 -5.71 -0.37
CA GLY A 121 -6.12 -6.29 -1.70
C GLY A 121 -4.91 -7.10 -2.13
N TYR A 122 -5.12 -8.23 -2.81
CA TYR A 122 -4.06 -9.15 -3.20
C TYR A 122 -2.98 -8.51 -4.06
N SER A 123 -3.35 -7.62 -5.01
CA SER A 123 -2.37 -6.87 -5.83
C SER A 123 -1.45 -5.99 -4.99
N THR A 124 -1.97 -5.30 -3.98
CA THR A 124 -1.14 -4.49 -3.06
C THR A 124 -0.19 -5.37 -2.24
N ILE A 125 -0.67 -6.53 -1.78
CA ILE A 125 0.17 -7.49 -1.07
C ILE A 125 1.30 -8.01 -1.97
N MET A 126 1.00 -8.33 -3.23
CA MET A 126 2.02 -8.75 -4.21
C MET A 126 3.03 -7.63 -4.48
N ASP A 127 2.56 -6.39 -4.64
CA ASP A 127 3.42 -5.22 -4.84
C ASP A 127 4.38 -5.04 -3.66
N LEU A 128 3.86 -5.04 -2.43
CA LEU A 128 4.69 -4.89 -1.22
C LEU A 128 5.62 -6.09 -0.99
N ALA A 129 5.18 -7.29 -1.33
CA ALA A 129 6.02 -8.49 -1.25
C ALA A 129 7.18 -8.44 -2.24
N SER A 130 6.94 -7.97 -3.46
CA SER A 130 7.97 -7.81 -4.49
C SER A 130 9.03 -6.77 -4.13
N LEU A 131 8.63 -5.75 -3.36
CA LEU A 131 9.52 -4.71 -2.83
C LEU A 131 10.12 -5.06 -1.47
N GLU A 132 9.80 -6.21 -0.89
CA GLU A 132 10.20 -6.63 0.47
C GLU A 132 9.68 -5.70 1.59
N LEU A 133 8.58 -4.97 1.34
CA LEU A 133 8.02 -3.95 2.23
C LEU A 133 6.82 -4.42 3.06
N LEU A 134 6.45 -5.71 3.02
CA LEU A 134 5.30 -6.22 3.80
C LEU A 134 5.42 -5.94 5.30
N HIS A 135 6.63 -5.91 5.84
CA HIS A 135 6.89 -5.62 7.25
C HIS A 135 6.53 -4.19 7.68
N LYS A 136 6.31 -3.27 6.72
CA LYS A 136 5.87 -1.89 6.97
C LYS A 136 4.36 -1.71 6.81
N ALA A 137 3.64 -2.74 6.37
CA ALA A 137 2.24 -2.63 5.99
C ALA A 137 1.30 -2.63 7.19
N ASP A 138 0.38 -1.67 7.23
CA ASP A 138 -0.80 -1.63 8.11
C ASP A 138 -2.04 -1.79 7.22
N PHE A 139 -2.61 -3.01 7.18
CA PHE A 139 -3.68 -3.38 6.28
C PHE A 139 -5.07 -3.18 6.89
N TYR A 140 -5.95 -2.56 6.13
CA TYR A 140 -7.36 -2.35 6.45
C TYR A 140 -8.24 -3.10 5.46
N ALA A 141 -9.00 -4.08 5.92
CA ALA A 141 -9.97 -4.75 5.08
C ALA A 141 -11.12 -3.80 4.69
N THR A 142 -11.68 -4.00 3.49
CA THR A 142 -12.96 -3.39 3.14
C THR A 142 -14.07 -4.15 3.86
N PRO A 143 -14.93 -3.49 4.65
CA PRO A 143 -16.02 -4.17 5.37
C PRO A 143 -16.88 -5.01 4.43
N GLY A 144 -17.14 -6.26 4.82
CA GLY A 144 -17.95 -7.20 4.04
C GLY A 144 -17.20 -7.92 2.91
N GLN A 145 -15.89 -7.72 2.77
CA GLN A 145 -15.03 -8.48 1.84
C GLN A 145 -14.20 -9.50 2.63
N SER A 146 -14.73 -10.71 2.78
CA SER A 146 -14.12 -11.79 3.56
C SER A 146 -12.68 -12.13 3.11
N GLU A 147 -12.42 -12.06 1.82
CA GLU A 147 -11.06 -12.22 1.28
C GLU A 147 -10.09 -11.19 1.86
N GLN A 148 -10.46 -9.91 1.87
CA GLN A 148 -9.62 -8.86 2.44
C GLN A 148 -9.48 -8.97 3.96
N GLU A 149 -10.54 -9.39 4.65
CA GLU A 149 -10.50 -9.63 6.10
C GLU A 149 -9.50 -10.75 6.41
N TYR A 150 -9.55 -11.85 5.65
CA TYR A 150 -8.60 -12.94 5.77
C TYR A 150 -7.16 -12.50 5.47
N LEU A 151 -6.92 -11.78 4.38
CA LEU A 151 -5.60 -11.30 3.99
C LEU A 151 -5.03 -10.30 5.00
N ALA A 152 -5.86 -9.39 5.54
CA ALA A 152 -5.44 -8.48 6.60
C ALA A 152 -5.03 -9.24 7.87
N TYR A 153 -5.75 -10.32 8.22
CA TYR A 153 -5.39 -11.18 9.34
C TYR A 153 -4.08 -11.94 9.09
N LEU A 154 -3.92 -12.53 7.90
CA LEU A 154 -2.74 -13.32 7.51
C LEU A 154 -1.44 -12.50 7.53
N HIS A 155 -1.51 -11.20 7.20
CA HIS A 155 -0.37 -10.28 7.13
C HIS A 155 -0.29 -9.31 8.32
N ARG A 156 -1.04 -9.56 9.39
CA ARG A 156 -0.92 -8.78 10.62
C ARG A 156 0.40 -9.10 11.31
N HIS A 157 1.15 -8.07 11.69
CA HIS A 157 2.43 -8.15 12.41
C HIS A 157 2.28 -7.82 13.88
#